data_6b4e8d3abcd7883a3c079bb06d0204ee
#
_entry.id   6b4e8d3abcd7883a3c079bb06d0204ee
#
_cell.length_a   1.000
_cell.length_b   1.000
_cell.length_c   1.000
_cell.angle_alpha   90.00
_cell.angle_beta   90.00
_cell.angle_gamma   90.00
#
_symmetry.space_group_name_H-M   'P 1'
#
loop_
_entity.id
_entity.type
_entity.pdbx_description
1 polymer ?
#
loop_
_entity_poly.entity_id
_entity_poly.type
_entity_poly.pdbx_seq_one_letter_code
_entity_poly.pdbx_strand_id
1 'polypeptide(L)'
;MKAAGLLLAGLASFACHGVAREGPTPAPGGFVVRTTTVDGATYRYQVFVPRHAERGGRLPVILYLHGAGERGADGDLQTMVGLGPVVKGRAESFPAVVVLPQAPRDSVWSGAPARAAMQALDAALREFRGDSARVYLTGLSMGGYGTWQLALEHPGRFAALVPICGGIRSPSALASIRVAGVPADAADPYAYVAARLADTPVWLFHGEADGAVPVSESRSMAQALRQASGDVRYTEYAGVGHNSWESAYNEPELWRWLFAQRLGRRSSRAP
;
A
#
# COMPACT_ATOMS: atom_id res chain seq x y z
N MET A 1 -26.83 -59.52 32.64
CA MET A 1 -27.38 -58.39 31.93
C MET A 1 -26.24 -57.40 31.69
N LYS A 2 -25.73 -57.31 30.46
CA LYS A 2 -24.58 -56.46 30.06
C LYS A 2 -25.14 -55.29 29.28
N ALA A 3 -24.92 -54.07 29.78
CA ALA A 3 -25.29 -52.84 29.06
C ALA A 3 -24.10 -52.44 28.18
N ALA A 4 -24.35 -52.31 26.88
CA ALA A 4 -23.39 -51.81 25.89
C ALA A 4 -23.55 -50.31 25.77
N GLY A 5 -22.48 -49.55 26.06
CA GLY A 5 -22.39 -48.11 25.87
C GLY A 5 -21.97 -47.83 24.43
N LEU A 6 -22.78 -47.03 23.73
CA LEU A 6 -22.53 -46.54 22.35
C LEU A 6 -21.72 -45.23 22.43
N LEU A 7 -20.48 -45.24 21.96
CA LEU A 7 -19.67 -44.00 21.76
C LEU A 7 -20.07 -43.40 20.41
N LEU A 8 -20.69 -42.22 20.43
CA LEU A 8 -20.80 -41.37 19.25
C LEU A 8 -19.50 -40.59 19.02
N ALA A 9 -18.79 -40.91 17.98
CA ALA A 9 -17.67 -40.11 17.50
C ALA A 9 -18.22 -38.94 16.64
N GLY A 10 -18.10 -37.73 17.17
CA GLY A 10 -18.45 -36.50 16.44
C GLY A 10 -17.35 -36.18 15.41
N LEU A 11 -17.67 -36.28 14.13
CA LEU A 11 -16.85 -35.80 13.03
C LEU A 11 -16.98 -34.28 12.96
N ALA A 12 -15.95 -33.55 13.39
CA ALA A 12 -15.82 -32.11 13.16
C ALA A 12 -15.44 -31.89 11.68
N SER A 13 -16.40 -31.44 10.87
CA SER A 13 -16.15 -30.99 9.50
C SER A 13 -15.41 -29.67 9.52
N PHE A 14 -14.13 -29.67 9.21
CA PHE A 14 -13.38 -28.46 8.87
C PHE A 14 -13.86 -27.96 7.50
N ALA A 15 -14.70 -26.91 7.50
CA ALA A 15 -15.05 -26.18 6.29
C ALA A 15 -13.82 -25.40 5.82
N CYS A 16 -13.10 -25.93 4.84
CA CYS A 16 -12.16 -25.15 4.04
C CYS A 16 -12.94 -24.06 3.32
N HIS A 17 -12.83 -22.81 3.75
CA HIS A 17 -13.33 -21.68 2.99
C HIS A 17 -12.46 -21.54 1.75
N GLY A 18 -12.90 -22.14 0.65
CA GLY A 18 -12.31 -21.99 -0.66
C GLY A 18 -12.49 -20.54 -1.12
N VAL A 19 -11.37 -19.86 -1.36
CA VAL A 19 -11.37 -18.58 -2.09
C VAL A 19 -11.89 -18.90 -3.49
N ALA A 20 -13.07 -18.39 -3.82
CA ALA A 20 -13.66 -18.54 -5.14
C ALA A 20 -12.71 -17.90 -6.17
N ARG A 21 -12.18 -18.71 -7.08
CA ARG A 21 -11.49 -18.22 -8.27
C ARG A 21 -12.55 -17.73 -9.24
N GLU A 22 -12.90 -16.47 -9.15
CA GLU A 22 -13.73 -15.81 -10.15
C GLU A 22 -12.84 -15.15 -11.21
N GLY A 23 -12.96 -15.64 -12.43
CA GLY A 23 -12.45 -15.04 -13.65
C GLY A 23 -11.29 -15.78 -14.31
N PRO A 24 -11.17 -15.65 -15.64
CA PRO A 24 -10.09 -16.26 -16.41
C PRO A 24 -8.73 -15.74 -15.93
N THR A 25 -7.71 -16.60 -16.02
CA THR A 25 -6.31 -16.17 -15.86
C THR A 25 -6.05 -15.03 -16.84
N PRO A 26 -5.65 -13.83 -16.37
CA PRO A 26 -5.52 -12.69 -17.28
C PRO A 26 -4.42 -12.91 -18.29
N ALA A 27 -4.63 -12.36 -19.50
CA ALA A 27 -3.53 -12.21 -20.43
C ALA A 27 -2.44 -11.34 -19.75
N PRO A 28 -1.16 -11.74 -19.79
CA PRO A 28 -0.08 -10.95 -19.21
C PRO A 28 -0.04 -9.54 -19.79
N GLY A 29 0.23 -8.53 -18.96
CA GLY A 29 0.30 -7.12 -19.35
C GLY A 29 -1.00 -6.34 -19.16
N GLY A 30 -1.89 -6.75 -18.23
CA GLY A 30 -3.16 -6.09 -17.99
C GLY A 30 -3.61 -6.08 -16.53
N PHE A 31 -4.81 -5.52 -16.32
CA PHE A 31 -5.48 -5.49 -15.03
C PHE A 31 -6.46 -6.66 -14.87
N VAL A 32 -6.53 -7.20 -13.67
CA VAL A 32 -7.47 -8.24 -13.27
C VAL A 32 -8.30 -7.75 -12.11
N VAL A 33 -9.61 -7.87 -12.22
CA VAL A 33 -10.55 -7.58 -11.13
C VAL A 33 -10.57 -8.76 -10.16
N ARG A 34 -10.52 -8.46 -8.86
CA ARG A 34 -10.66 -9.40 -7.76
C ARG A 34 -11.50 -8.78 -6.66
N THR A 35 -11.95 -9.62 -5.74
CA THR A 35 -12.70 -9.21 -4.55
C THR A 35 -12.13 -9.85 -3.30
N THR A 36 -12.33 -9.18 -2.16
CA THR A 36 -12.09 -9.75 -0.83
C THR A 36 -13.24 -9.37 0.08
N THR A 37 -13.43 -10.12 1.17
CA THR A 37 -14.51 -9.87 2.14
C THR A 37 -13.91 -9.58 3.50
N VAL A 38 -14.31 -8.46 4.10
CA VAL A 38 -13.93 -8.05 5.46
C VAL A 38 -15.20 -7.66 6.21
N ASP A 39 -15.42 -8.24 7.38
CA ASP A 39 -16.59 -7.98 8.25
C ASP A 39 -17.92 -8.13 7.49
N GLY A 40 -18.01 -9.10 6.57
CA GLY A 40 -19.20 -9.35 5.74
C GLY A 40 -19.37 -8.40 4.54
N ALA A 41 -18.55 -7.36 4.40
CA ALA A 41 -18.58 -6.45 3.25
C ALA A 41 -17.58 -6.87 2.17
N THR A 42 -17.98 -6.76 0.91
CA THR A 42 -17.13 -7.08 -0.25
C THR A 42 -16.40 -5.84 -0.74
N TYR A 43 -15.09 -5.96 -0.88
CA TYR A 43 -14.20 -4.94 -1.41
C TYR A 43 -13.64 -5.38 -2.76
N ARG A 44 -13.72 -4.51 -3.75
CA ARG A 44 -13.10 -4.73 -5.07
C ARG A 44 -11.68 -4.21 -5.10
N TYR A 45 -10.83 -4.91 -5.83
CA TYR A 45 -9.48 -4.47 -6.14
C TYR A 45 -9.08 -4.92 -7.53
N GLN A 46 -8.13 -4.21 -8.13
CA GLN A 46 -7.51 -4.67 -9.36
C GLN A 46 -6.06 -5.05 -9.11
N VAL A 47 -5.57 -5.98 -9.89
CA VAL A 47 -4.16 -6.37 -9.90
C VAL A 47 -3.62 -6.16 -11.31
N PHE A 48 -2.61 -5.31 -11.43
CA PHE A 48 -1.82 -5.25 -12.64
C PHE A 48 -0.81 -6.40 -12.63
N VAL A 49 -0.83 -7.21 -13.69
CA VAL A 49 0.08 -8.35 -13.87
C VAL A 49 1.01 -8.03 -15.05
N PRO A 50 2.32 -7.90 -14.83
CA PRO A 50 3.24 -7.57 -15.92
C PRO A 50 3.33 -8.70 -16.95
N ARG A 51 3.55 -8.36 -18.23
CA ARG A 51 3.58 -9.34 -19.32
C ARG A 51 4.63 -10.46 -19.18
N HIS A 52 5.72 -10.16 -18.50
CA HIS A 52 6.77 -11.16 -18.25
C HIS A 52 6.57 -12.00 -16.98
N ALA A 53 5.44 -11.90 -16.31
CA ALA A 53 5.14 -12.67 -15.10
C ALA A 53 5.28 -14.21 -15.28
N GLU A 54 5.09 -14.68 -16.52
CA GLU A 54 5.18 -16.10 -16.86
C GLU A 54 6.62 -16.62 -17.01
N ARG A 55 7.62 -15.71 -17.16
CA ARG A 55 9.01 -16.10 -17.45
C ARG A 55 9.78 -16.75 -16.29
N GLY A 56 9.10 -16.95 -15.16
CA GLY A 56 9.67 -17.59 -13.99
C GLY A 56 10.35 -16.62 -13.00
N GLY A 57 10.41 -17.04 -11.73
CA GLY A 57 10.90 -16.21 -10.64
C GLY A 57 9.77 -15.56 -9.85
N ARG A 58 10.12 -15.02 -8.67
CA ARG A 58 9.20 -14.26 -7.83
C ARG A 58 9.28 -12.78 -8.20
N LEU A 59 8.14 -12.14 -8.39
CA LEU A 59 8.04 -10.74 -8.77
C LEU A 59 7.96 -9.83 -7.54
N PRO A 60 8.53 -8.61 -7.60
CA PRO A 60 8.20 -7.55 -6.65
C PRO A 60 6.70 -7.29 -6.65
N VAL A 61 6.15 -6.87 -5.51
CA VAL A 61 4.73 -6.51 -5.38
C VAL A 61 4.61 -5.13 -4.78
N ILE A 62 3.81 -4.27 -5.40
CA ILE A 62 3.50 -2.93 -4.92
C ILE A 62 2.04 -2.92 -4.48
N LEU A 63 1.79 -2.51 -3.23
CA LEU A 63 0.45 -2.11 -2.78
C LEU A 63 0.31 -0.62 -3.01
N TYR A 64 -0.64 -0.22 -3.84
CA TYR A 64 -0.94 1.16 -4.16
C TYR A 64 -2.25 1.61 -3.52
N LEU A 65 -2.22 2.71 -2.78
CA LEU A 65 -3.38 3.32 -2.14
C LEU A 65 -3.74 4.63 -2.83
N HIS A 66 -4.95 4.68 -3.39
CA HIS A 66 -5.46 5.85 -4.12
C HIS A 66 -5.84 7.01 -3.19
N GLY A 67 -6.09 8.17 -3.75
CA GLY A 67 -6.56 9.38 -3.07
C GLY A 67 -8.06 9.37 -2.72
N ALA A 68 -8.55 10.46 -2.17
CA ALA A 68 -9.96 10.58 -1.79
C ALA A 68 -10.92 10.61 -2.99
N GLY A 69 -10.44 11.06 -4.15
CA GLY A 69 -11.23 11.16 -5.39
C GLY A 69 -11.62 9.83 -6.00
N GLU A 70 -10.82 8.79 -5.77
CA GLU A 70 -11.00 7.46 -6.39
C GLU A 70 -11.77 6.49 -5.49
N ARG A 71 -12.32 6.98 -4.36
CA ARG A 71 -13.21 6.21 -3.48
C ARG A 71 -14.47 5.77 -4.23
N GLY A 72 -14.92 4.54 -3.98
CA GLY A 72 -16.10 4.00 -4.63
C GLY A 72 -16.29 2.52 -4.38
N ALA A 73 -17.10 1.90 -5.26
CA ALA A 73 -17.36 0.46 -5.28
C ALA A 73 -17.44 -0.08 -6.73
N ASP A 74 -17.06 0.77 -7.71
CA ASP A 74 -17.04 0.41 -9.13
C ASP A 74 -15.89 -0.56 -9.46
N GLY A 75 -14.80 -0.48 -8.74
CA GLY A 75 -13.60 -1.30 -8.95
C GLY A 75 -12.66 -0.76 -10.04
N ASP A 76 -12.90 0.46 -10.57
CA ASP A 76 -12.17 1.02 -11.72
C ASP A 76 -11.47 2.34 -11.41
N LEU A 77 -12.09 3.26 -10.66
CA LEU A 77 -11.57 4.62 -10.43
C LEU A 77 -10.15 4.61 -9.86
N GLN A 78 -9.80 3.66 -8.98
CA GLN A 78 -8.47 3.54 -8.39
C GLN A 78 -7.36 3.26 -9.42
N THR A 79 -7.71 2.87 -10.65
CA THR A 79 -6.74 2.64 -11.73
C THR A 79 -6.57 3.83 -12.65
N MET A 80 -7.38 4.89 -12.49
CA MET A 80 -7.45 6.00 -13.44
C MET A 80 -6.50 7.16 -13.08
N VAL A 81 -5.98 7.18 -11.84
CA VAL A 81 -5.12 8.24 -11.32
C VAL A 81 -3.86 7.64 -10.69
N GLY A 82 -2.78 8.39 -10.69
CA GLY A 82 -1.52 8.03 -10.03
C GLY A 82 -0.80 6.86 -10.71
N LEU A 83 -0.63 5.75 -10.00
CA LEU A 83 0.18 4.61 -10.48
C LEU A 83 -0.51 3.82 -11.60
N GLY A 84 -1.84 3.76 -11.63
CA GLY A 84 -2.60 2.97 -12.62
C GLY A 84 -2.25 3.32 -14.07
N PRO A 85 -2.35 4.59 -14.52
CA PRO A 85 -1.96 4.99 -15.87
C PRO A 85 -0.48 4.71 -16.18
N VAL A 86 0.41 4.87 -15.22
CA VAL A 86 1.85 4.64 -15.39
C VAL A 86 2.16 3.18 -15.69
N VAL A 87 1.58 2.24 -14.94
CA VAL A 87 1.81 0.80 -15.18
C VAL A 87 1.12 0.34 -16.47
N LYS A 88 -0.05 0.90 -16.80
CA LYS A 88 -0.74 0.65 -18.06
C LYS A 88 0.11 1.08 -19.26
N GLY A 89 0.69 2.28 -19.20
CA GLY A 89 1.58 2.80 -20.25
C GLY A 89 2.91 2.05 -20.37
N ARG A 90 3.31 1.30 -19.35
CA ARG A 90 4.55 0.52 -19.29
C ARG A 90 4.30 -0.98 -19.19
N ALA A 91 3.16 -1.48 -19.66
CA ALA A 91 2.73 -2.87 -19.47
C ALA A 91 3.76 -3.92 -19.96
N GLU A 92 4.54 -3.60 -20.99
CA GLU A 92 5.58 -4.48 -21.53
C GLU A 92 6.84 -4.57 -20.65
N SER A 93 7.15 -3.52 -19.88
CA SER A 93 8.44 -3.37 -19.20
C SER A 93 8.35 -3.20 -17.71
N PHE A 94 7.17 -2.92 -17.13
CA PHE A 94 7.04 -2.69 -15.70
C PHE A 94 7.31 -4.00 -14.92
N PRO A 95 8.27 -4.03 -13.98
CA PRO A 95 8.81 -5.29 -13.46
C PRO A 95 8.09 -5.84 -12.22
N ALA A 96 6.93 -5.29 -11.83
CA ALA A 96 6.25 -5.65 -10.60
C ALA A 96 4.75 -5.90 -10.78
N VAL A 97 4.19 -6.77 -9.96
CA VAL A 97 2.75 -6.86 -9.74
C VAL A 97 2.31 -5.63 -8.93
N VAL A 98 1.19 -5.01 -9.32
CA VAL A 98 0.62 -3.89 -8.54
C VAL A 98 -0.78 -4.23 -8.10
N VAL A 99 -1.04 -4.09 -6.80
CA VAL A 99 -2.34 -4.32 -6.17
C VAL A 99 -2.98 -2.97 -5.89
N LEU A 100 -4.16 -2.74 -6.46
CA LEU A 100 -4.89 -1.47 -6.42
C LEU A 100 -6.27 -1.71 -5.77
N PRO A 101 -6.37 -1.74 -4.43
CA PRO A 101 -7.65 -1.83 -3.75
C PRO A 101 -8.44 -0.53 -3.91
N GLN A 102 -9.78 -0.61 -3.79
CA GLN A 102 -10.64 0.56 -3.75
C GLN A 102 -11.27 0.72 -2.36
N ALA A 103 -11.07 1.88 -1.74
CA ALA A 103 -11.71 2.25 -0.50
C ALA A 103 -13.16 2.72 -0.78
N PRO A 104 -14.14 2.36 0.04
CA PRO A 104 -15.51 2.85 -0.07
C PRO A 104 -15.62 4.37 0.01
N ARG A 105 -16.73 4.95 -0.52
CA ARG A 105 -16.93 6.39 -0.68
C ARG A 105 -16.71 7.19 0.60
N ASP A 106 -17.18 6.71 1.73
CA ASP A 106 -17.15 7.44 3.01
C ASP A 106 -16.07 6.90 3.97
N SER A 107 -15.00 6.33 3.43
CA SER A 107 -13.94 5.70 4.21
C SER A 107 -12.57 6.31 3.94
N VAL A 108 -11.62 5.93 4.79
CA VAL A 108 -10.20 6.24 4.66
C VAL A 108 -9.39 4.93 4.81
N TRP A 109 -8.08 4.98 4.59
CA TRP A 109 -7.21 3.81 4.69
C TRP A 109 -6.91 3.43 6.16
N SER A 110 -7.98 3.15 6.93
CA SER A 110 -7.90 2.59 8.29
C SER A 110 -9.05 1.60 8.51
N GLY A 111 -9.00 0.78 9.55
CA GLY A 111 -10.04 -0.19 9.88
C GLY A 111 -10.30 -1.22 8.76
N ALA A 112 -11.56 -1.40 8.36
CA ALA A 112 -11.93 -2.42 7.37
C ALA A 112 -11.31 -2.21 5.97
N PRO A 113 -11.26 -0.98 5.38
CA PRO A 113 -10.56 -0.74 4.12
C PRO A 113 -9.06 -1.06 4.17
N ALA A 114 -8.38 -0.75 5.27
CA ALA A 114 -6.97 -1.10 5.48
C ALA A 114 -6.79 -2.63 5.52
N ARG A 115 -7.63 -3.34 6.27
CA ARG A 115 -7.62 -4.81 6.30
C ARG A 115 -7.91 -5.42 4.94
N ALA A 116 -8.86 -4.86 4.17
CA ALA A 116 -9.16 -5.32 2.83
C ALA A 116 -7.98 -5.13 1.87
N ALA A 117 -7.26 -4.00 1.96
CA ALA A 117 -6.04 -3.76 1.19
C ALA A 117 -4.94 -4.78 1.52
N MET A 118 -4.75 -5.12 2.79
CA MET A 118 -3.77 -6.13 3.19
C MET A 118 -4.17 -7.55 2.77
N GLN A 119 -5.45 -7.90 2.84
CA GLN A 119 -5.94 -9.19 2.32
C GLN A 119 -5.76 -9.30 0.80
N ALA A 120 -6.03 -8.20 0.06
CA ALA A 120 -5.78 -8.13 -1.38
C ALA A 120 -4.29 -8.32 -1.72
N LEU A 121 -3.39 -7.68 -0.95
CA LEU A 121 -1.95 -7.87 -1.08
C LEU A 121 -1.54 -9.33 -0.85
N ASP A 122 -2.04 -9.95 0.21
CA ASP A 122 -1.69 -11.34 0.55
C ASP A 122 -2.25 -12.32 -0.49
N ALA A 123 -3.44 -12.06 -1.02
CA ALA A 123 -4.01 -12.85 -2.12
C ALA A 123 -3.17 -12.74 -3.39
N ALA A 124 -2.77 -11.51 -3.77
CA ALA A 124 -1.94 -11.27 -4.94
C ALA A 124 -0.54 -11.88 -4.81
N LEU A 125 0.08 -11.83 -3.62
CA LEU A 125 1.36 -12.49 -3.36
C LEU A 125 1.30 -14.00 -3.60
N ARG A 126 0.20 -14.65 -3.23
CA ARG A 126 0.00 -16.09 -3.46
C ARG A 126 -0.32 -16.39 -4.91
N GLU A 127 -1.28 -15.67 -5.51
CA GLU A 127 -1.79 -15.92 -6.86
C GLU A 127 -0.73 -15.66 -7.94
N PHE A 128 0.02 -14.57 -7.81
CA PHE A 128 0.99 -14.12 -8.83
C PHE A 128 2.45 -14.39 -8.43
N ARG A 129 2.70 -15.31 -7.49
CA ARG A 129 4.04 -15.73 -7.06
C ARG A 129 4.92 -14.55 -6.63
N GLY A 130 4.35 -13.61 -5.86
CA GLY A 130 5.05 -12.42 -5.39
C GLY A 130 6.22 -12.75 -4.46
N ASP A 131 7.27 -11.91 -4.48
CA ASP A 131 8.40 -11.99 -3.56
C ASP A 131 8.06 -11.25 -2.26
N SER A 132 7.79 -11.97 -1.20
CA SER A 132 7.46 -11.40 0.11
C SER A 132 8.57 -10.54 0.72
N ALA A 133 9.80 -10.66 0.25
CA ALA A 133 10.91 -9.81 0.66
C ALA A 133 11.03 -8.52 -0.19
N ARG A 134 10.25 -8.38 -1.25
CA ARG A 134 10.18 -7.21 -2.12
C ARG A 134 8.75 -6.71 -2.26
N VAL A 135 8.14 -6.42 -1.11
CA VAL A 135 6.80 -5.82 -1.03
C VAL A 135 6.96 -4.34 -0.71
N TYR A 136 6.38 -3.49 -1.51
CA TYR A 136 6.46 -2.04 -1.38
C TYR A 136 5.08 -1.44 -1.16
N LEU A 137 5.01 -0.33 -0.44
CA LEU A 137 3.78 0.39 -0.18
C LEU A 137 3.91 1.83 -0.68
N THR A 138 2.96 2.26 -1.48
CA THR A 138 2.87 3.63 -1.99
C THR A 138 1.44 4.12 -2.02
N GLY A 139 1.25 5.42 -1.98
CA GLY A 139 -0.07 6.03 -2.13
C GLY A 139 0.03 7.53 -2.25
N LEU A 140 -1.00 8.13 -2.83
CA LEU A 140 -1.10 9.57 -3.03
C LEU A 140 -2.20 10.19 -2.15
N SER A 141 -1.99 11.43 -1.66
CA SER A 141 -2.97 12.17 -0.89
C SER A 141 -3.52 11.34 0.29
N MET A 142 -4.79 11.03 0.35
CA MET A 142 -5.38 10.09 1.33
C MET A 142 -4.61 8.76 1.37
N GLY A 143 -4.15 8.25 0.23
CA GLY A 143 -3.30 7.05 0.15
C GLY A 143 -1.90 7.27 0.71
N GLY A 144 -1.37 8.49 0.67
CA GLY A 144 -0.13 8.87 1.35
C GLY A 144 -0.26 8.76 2.88
N TYR A 145 -1.40 9.20 3.45
CA TYR A 145 -1.75 8.95 4.85
C TYR A 145 -1.89 7.45 5.12
N GLY A 146 -2.57 6.72 4.21
CA GLY A 146 -2.72 5.28 4.27
C GLY A 146 -1.39 4.52 4.25
N THR A 147 -0.39 5.05 3.54
CA THR A 147 0.97 4.49 3.52
C THR A 147 1.58 4.49 4.91
N TRP A 148 1.49 5.60 5.65
CA TRP A 148 1.94 5.66 7.03
C TRP A 148 1.12 4.77 7.96
N GLN A 149 -0.21 4.77 7.79
CA GLN A 149 -1.13 3.97 8.59
C GLN A 149 -0.81 2.48 8.49
N LEU A 150 -0.76 1.94 7.28
CA LEU A 150 -0.51 0.52 7.08
C LEU A 150 0.90 0.10 7.49
N ALA A 151 1.90 0.98 7.30
CA ALA A 151 3.25 0.70 7.74
C ALA A 151 3.35 0.60 9.27
N LEU A 152 2.62 1.45 10.01
CA LEU A 152 2.55 1.38 11.48
C LEU A 152 1.80 0.15 11.98
N GLU A 153 0.71 -0.25 11.32
CA GLU A 153 -0.06 -1.45 11.67
C GLU A 153 0.67 -2.75 11.33
N HIS A 154 1.58 -2.72 10.36
CA HIS A 154 2.28 -3.91 9.85
C HIS A 154 3.81 -3.69 9.81
N PRO A 155 4.47 -3.50 10.96
CA PRO A 155 5.91 -3.26 11.01
C PRO A 155 6.70 -4.42 10.38
N GLY A 156 7.72 -4.08 9.58
CA GLY A 156 8.54 -5.07 8.88
C GLY A 156 7.87 -5.78 7.70
N ARG A 157 6.68 -5.33 7.28
CA ARG A 157 5.95 -5.92 6.15
C ARG A 157 6.45 -5.39 4.80
N PHE A 158 6.88 -4.17 4.75
CA PHE A 158 7.25 -3.46 3.53
C PHE A 158 8.76 -3.21 3.45
N ALA A 159 9.35 -3.53 2.30
CA ALA A 159 10.76 -3.29 2.04
C ALA A 159 11.08 -1.80 1.80
N ALA A 160 10.10 -1.02 1.39
CA ALA A 160 10.18 0.43 1.28
C ALA A 160 8.79 1.07 1.23
N LEU A 161 8.74 2.37 1.57
CA LEU A 161 7.54 3.21 1.55
C LEU A 161 7.74 4.40 0.60
N VAL A 162 6.69 4.72 -0.16
CA VAL A 162 6.67 5.89 -1.05
C VAL A 162 5.38 6.68 -0.82
N PRO A 163 5.26 7.45 0.26
CA PRO A 163 4.13 8.34 0.48
C PRO A 163 4.26 9.60 -0.39
N ILE A 164 3.20 9.97 -1.12
CA ILE A 164 3.16 11.12 -2.02
C ILE A 164 2.06 12.08 -1.57
N CYS A 165 2.37 13.36 -1.39
CA CYS A 165 1.48 14.45 -0.95
C CYS A 165 0.51 14.03 0.16
N GLY A 166 0.99 13.19 1.08
CA GLY A 166 0.27 12.77 2.28
C GLY A 166 0.82 13.44 3.53
N GLY A 167 0.25 13.09 4.68
CA GLY A 167 0.68 13.63 5.97
C GLY A 167 0.37 12.68 7.12
N ILE A 168 0.57 13.18 8.33
CA ILE A 168 0.25 12.50 9.58
C ILE A 168 -1.00 13.12 10.23
N ARG A 169 -1.04 14.45 10.28
CA ARG A 169 -2.16 15.22 10.83
C ARG A 169 -3.21 15.50 9.77
N SER A 170 -4.45 15.63 10.20
CA SER A 170 -5.55 16.01 9.30
C SER A 170 -5.29 17.37 8.64
N PRO A 171 -5.47 17.49 7.31
CA PRO A 171 -5.60 18.80 6.69
C PRO A 171 -6.85 19.50 7.23
N SER A 172 -6.81 20.81 7.35
CA SER A 172 -7.94 21.60 7.90
C SER A 172 -9.28 21.37 7.20
N ALA A 173 -9.24 21.11 5.89
CA ALA A 173 -10.43 20.87 5.06
C ALA A 173 -10.96 19.42 5.11
N LEU A 174 -10.18 18.43 5.62
CA LEU A 174 -10.49 17.00 5.56
C LEU A 174 -10.17 16.31 6.88
N ALA A 175 -10.88 16.67 7.94
CA ALA A 175 -10.61 16.24 9.32
C ALA A 175 -10.59 14.70 9.53
N SER A 176 -11.24 13.92 8.66
CA SER A 176 -11.25 12.46 8.73
C SER A 176 -9.96 11.82 8.19
N ILE A 177 -9.19 12.54 7.35
CA ILE A 177 -7.96 12.02 6.75
C ILE A 177 -6.79 12.29 7.69
N ARG A 178 -6.41 11.30 8.45
CA ARG A 178 -5.26 11.33 9.38
C ARG A 178 -4.71 9.91 9.56
N VAL A 179 -3.52 9.80 10.11
CA VAL A 179 -2.96 8.52 10.55
C VAL A 179 -3.56 8.15 11.91
N ALA A 180 -4.53 7.24 11.90
CA ALA A 180 -5.27 6.85 13.10
C ALA A 180 -4.40 6.07 14.11
N GLY A 181 -3.32 5.42 13.64
CA GLY A 181 -2.37 4.72 14.51
C GLY A 181 -1.47 5.63 15.36
N VAL A 182 -1.56 6.96 15.19
CA VAL A 182 -0.87 7.94 16.03
C VAL A 182 -1.80 8.36 17.17
N PRO A 183 -1.41 8.23 18.44
CA PRO A 183 -2.20 8.69 19.58
C PRO A 183 -2.52 10.18 19.48
N ALA A 184 -3.76 10.55 19.87
CA ALA A 184 -4.20 11.94 19.79
C ALA A 184 -3.43 12.87 20.72
N ASP A 185 -2.89 12.33 21.82
CA ASP A 185 -2.07 13.01 22.82
C ASP A 185 -0.55 12.89 22.58
N ALA A 186 -0.13 12.35 21.45
CA ALA A 186 1.28 12.29 21.10
C ALA A 186 1.89 13.70 21.06
N ALA A 187 2.91 13.95 21.88
CA ALA A 187 3.58 15.23 21.97
C ALA A 187 4.15 15.68 20.61
N ASP A 188 4.73 14.73 19.87
CA ASP A 188 5.17 14.90 18.49
C ASP A 188 4.73 13.67 17.66
N PRO A 189 3.69 13.81 16.81
CA PRO A 189 3.19 12.72 15.99
C PRO A 189 4.18 12.26 14.91
N TYR A 190 5.06 13.14 14.42
CA TYR A 190 6.06 12.79 13.42
C TYR A 190 7.18 11.97 14.06
N ALA A 191 7.68 12.38 15.23
CA ALA A 191 8.64 11.60 16.00
C ALA A 191 8.09 10.22 16.40
N TYR A 192 6.78 10.15 16.75
CA TYR A 192 6.10 8.88 17.06
C TYR A 192 6.15 7.91 15.88
N VAL A 193 5.87 8.38 14.67
CA VAL A 193 5.92 7.57 13.43
C VAL A 193 7.36 7.20 13.10
N ALA A 194 8.27 8.19 13.13
CA ALA A 194 9.68 8.01 12.79
C ALA A 194 10.36 6.96 13.68
N ALA A 195 10.10 6.96 14.98
CA ALA A 195 10.67 5.99 15.93
C ALA A 195 10.27 4.53 15.61
N ARG A 196 9.12 4.33 14.95
CA ARG A 196 8.60 3.00 14.59
C ARG A 196 8.99 2.52 13.21
N LEU A 197 9.31 3.46 12.31
CA LEU A 197 9.57 3.19 10.90
C LEU A 197 11.01 3.52 10.46
N ALA A 198 11.91 3.86 11.40
CA ALA A 198 13.29 4.23 11.10
C ALA A 198 14.06 3.14 10.33
N ASP A 199 13.76 1.87 10.56
CA ASP A 199 14.39 0.74 9.86
C ASP A 199 13.82 0.49 8.46
N THR A 200 12.75 1.20 8.05
CA THR A 200 12.12 1.05 6.75
C THR A 200 12.57 2.18 5.82
N PRO A 201 13.21 1.88 4.68
CA PRO A 201 13.56 2.90 3.68
C PRO A 201 12.34 3.67 3.20
N VAL A 202 12.44 5.00 3.15
CA VAL A 202 11.33 5.88 2.75
C VAL A 202 11.79 6.89 1.71
N TRP A 203 10.99 7.08 0.66
CA TRP A 203 11.14 8.21 -0.24
C TRP A 203 9.84 9.00 -0.32
N LEU A 204 9.82 10.20 0.28
CA LEU A 204 8.67 11.09 0.27
C LEU A 204 8.71 12.02 -0.96
N PHE A 205 7.52 12.32 -1.50
CA PHE A 205 7.33 13.30 -2.57
C PHE A 205 6.21 14.27 -2.21
N HIS A 206 6.39 15.56 -2.52
CA HIS A 206 5.36 16.58 -2.29
C HIS A 206 5.52 17.76 -3.27
N GLY A 207 4.42 18.41 -3.60
CA GLY A 207 4.44 19.68 -4.31
C GLY A 207 4.59 20.85 -3.34
N GLU A 208 5.49 21.79 -3.62
CA GLU A 208 5.72 22.97 -2.77
C GLU A 208 4.45 23.83 -2.60
N ALA A 209 3.67 23.97 -3.68
CA ALA A 209 2.47 24.78 -3.74
C ALA A 209 1.18 23.98 -3.46
N ASP A 210 1.28 22.86 -2.75
CA ASP A 210 0.11 22.03 -2.42
C ASP A 210 -0.87 22.78 -1.51
N GLY A 211 -2.05 23.08 -2.05
CA GLY A 211 -3.13 23.76 -1.34
C GLY A 211 -4.11 22.83 -0.61
N ALA A 212 -3.99 21.50 -0.79
CA ALA A 212 -4.88 20.51 -0.19
C ALA A 212 -4.26 19.87 1.06
N VAL A 213 -3.00 19.44 0.96
CA VAL A 213 -2.21 18.92 2.07
C VAL A 213 -0.96 19.79 2.21
N PRO A 214 -0.78 20.47 3.35
CA PRO A 214 0.38 21.34 3.54
C PRO A 214 1.70 20.59 3.34
N VAL A 215 2.60 21.14 2.55
CA VAL A 215 3.95 20.57 2.29
C VAL A 215 4.74 20.38 3.58
N SER A 216 4.43 21.14 4.64
CA SER A 216 5.00 21.00 5.98
C SER A 216 4.80 19.59 6.57
N GLU A 217 3.77 18.86 6.18
CA GLU A 217 3.55 17.48 6.61
C GLU A 217 4.72 16.58 6.18
N SER A 218 5.10 16.64 4.90
CA SER A 218 6.25 15.86 4.39
C SER A 218 7.58 16.40 4.88
N ARG A 219 7.74 17.72 5.02
CA ARG A 219 8.97 18.32 5.58
C ARG A 219 9.21 17.85 7.01
N SER A 220 8.17 17.90 7.86
CA SER A 220 8.23 17.46 9.27
C SER A 220 8.51 15.96 9.36
N MET A 221 7.87 15.15 8.53
CA MET A 221 8.07 13.71 8.54
C MET A 221 9.50 13.33 8.09
N ALA A 222 10.01 13.97 7.03
CA ALA A 222 11.37 13.75 6.56
C ALA A 222 12.41 14.18 7.61
N GLN A 223 12.17 15.28 8.32
CA GLN A 223 13.01 15.72 9.42
C GLN A 223 13.00 14.71 10.58
N ALA A 224 11.83 14.26 11.01
CA ALA A 224 11.70 13.30 12.10
C ALA A 224 12.39 11.96 11.78
N LEU A 225 12.25 11.45 10.54
CA LEU A 225 12.94 10.24 10.10
C LEU A 225 14.48 10.41 10.11
N ARG A 226 15.01 11.57 9.67
CA ARG A 226 16.44 11.85 9.74
C ARG A 226 16.93 11.88 11.19
N GLN A 227 16.17 12.51 12.10
CA GLN A 227 16.50 12.54 13.53
C GLN A 227 16.47 11.13 14.17
N ALA A 228 15.56 10.26 13.73
CA ALA A 228 15.50 8.86 14.13
C ALA A 228 16.57 7.99 13.42
N SER A 229 17.47 8.60 12.65
CA SER A 229 18.49 7.89 11.87
C SER A 229 17.94 6.95 10.79
N GLY A 230 16.74 7.21 10.28
CA GLY A 230 16.12 6.44 9.20
C GLY A 230 16.79 6.68 7.84
N ASP A 231 16.63 5.70 6.93
CA ASP A 231 16.99 5.84 5.51
C ASP A 231 15.87 6.58 4.79
N VAL A 232 16.00 7.92 4.67
CA VAL A 232 14.97 8.78 4.12
C VAL A 232 15.47 9.65 2.98
N ARG A 233 14.72 9.62 1.88
CA ARG A 233 14.81 10.56 0.76
C ARG A 233 13.58 11.46 0.75
N TYR A 234 13.75 12.69 0.34
CA TYR A 234 12.65 13.65 0.18
C TYR A 234 12.87 14.47 -1.08
N THR A 235 11.86 14.48 -1.95
CA THR A 235 11.79 15.31 -3.15
C THR A 235 10.61 16.25 -3.03
N GLU A 236 10.89 17.54 -3.11
CA GLU A 236 9.89 18.59 -3.16
C GLU A 236 9.94 19.24 -4.54
N TYR A 237 8.78 19.28 -5.19
CA TYR A 237 8.67 19.84 -6.54
C TYR A 237 8.26 21.30 -6.46
N ALA A 238 9.19 22.22 -6.82
CA ALA A 238 8.97 23.65 -6.79
C ALA A 238 7.80 24.08 -7.68
N GLY A 239 6.87 24.87 -7.14
CA GLY A 239 5.70 25.39 -7.83
C GLY A 239 4.62 24.35 -8.18
N VAL A 240 4.82 23.06 -7.87
CA VAL A 240 3.84 22.01 -8.12
C VAL A 240 2.78 22.00 -7.02
N GLY A 241 1.51 21.90 -7.41
CA GLY A 241 0.37 21.78 -6.50
C GLY A 241 0.18 20.35 -5.96
N HIS A 242 -1.09 20.01 -5.65
CA HIS A 242 -1.43 18.74 -5.01
C HIS A 242 -1.10 17.50 -5.88
N ASN A 243 -1.12 17.62 -7.20
CA ASN A 243 -0.93 16.51 -8.13
C ASN A 243 0.54 16.09 -8.34
N SER A 244 1.39 16.23 -7.34
CA SER A 244 2.82 15.87 -7.37
C SER A 244 3.09 14.39 -7.70
N TRP A 245 2.08 13.51 -7.60
CA TRP A 245 2.18 12.10 -8.00
C TRP A 245 2.46 11.91 -9.50
N GLU A 246 2.06 12.85 -10.36
CA GLU A 246 2.37 12.76 -11.79
C GLU A 246 3.88 12.83 -12.03
N SER A 247 4.56 13.76 -11.36
CA SER A 247 6.02 13.85 -11.41
C SER A 247 6.68 12.67 -10.71
N ALA A 248 6.22 12.30 -9.51
CA ALA A 248 6.82 11.25 -8.69
C ALA A 248 6.81 9.88 -9.38
N TYR A 249 5.67 9.43 -9.90
CA TYR A 249 5.59 8.12 -10.56
C TYR A 249 6.23 8.09 -11.95
N ASN A 250 6.53 9.24 -12.55
CA ASN A 250 7.31 9.35 -13.78
C ASN A 250 8.81 9.54 -13.53
N GLU A 251 9.24 9.65 -12.28
CA GLU A 251 10.65 9.76 -11.91
C GLU A 251 11.37 8.40 -12.09
N PRO A 252 12.32 8.27 -13.05
CA PRO A 252 13.00 6.99 -13.29
C PRO A 252 13.83 6.51 -12.10
N GLU A 253 14.38 7.45 -11.31
CA GLU A 253 15.19 7.14 -10.15
C GLU A 253 14.36 6.49 -9.03
N LEU A 254 13.07 6.86 -8.91
CA LEU A 254 12.17 6.22 -7.96
C LEU A 254 12.14 4.70 -8.16
N TRP A 255 11.98 4.25 -9.39
CA TRP A 255 11.86 2.82 -9.69
C TRP A 255 13.17 2.06 -9.48
N ARG A 256 14.31 2.68 -9.86
CA ARG A 256 15.64 2.11 -9.58
C ARG A 256 15.87 1.94 -8.09
N TRP A 257 15.58 2.98 -7.32
CA TRP A 257 15.72 2.95 -5.87
C TRP A 257 14.76 1.93 -5.23
N LEU A 258 13.48 1.96 -5.60
CA LEU A 258 12.44 1.12 -5.01
C LEU A 258 12.77 -0.37 -5.18
N PHE A 259 13.08 -0.79 -6.39
CA PHE A 259 13.35 -2.20 -6.69
C PHE A 259 14.70 -2.72 -6.16
N ALA A 260 15.58 -1.82 -5.72
CA ALA A 260 16.81 -2.18 -5.00
C ALA A 260 16.54 -2.52 -3.51
N GLN A 261 15.40 -2.10 -2.95
CA GLN A 261 15.07 -2.36 -1.56
C GLN A 261 14.59 -3.80 -1.35
N ARG A 262 14.99 -4.40 -0.22
CA ARG A 262 14.61 -5.77 0.14
C ARG A 262 14.57 -5.93 1.66
N LEU A 263 13.56 -6.60 2.19
CA LEU A 263 13.50 -6.97 3.61
C LEU A 263 14.72 -7.79 4.02
N GLY A 264 15.25 -7.52 5.20
CA GLY A 264 16.43 -8.19 5.74
C GLY A 264 17.78 -7.69 5.19
N ARG A 265 17.79 -6.76 4.23
CA ARG A 265 18.99 -6.02 3.84
C ARG A 265 19.00 -4.69 4.59
N ARG A 266 19.81 -4.57 5.64
CA ARG A 266 20.19 -3.23 6.11
C ARG A 266 20.93 -2.58 4.96
N SER A 267 20.52 -1.37 4.55
CA SER A 267 21.35 -0.59 3.63
C SER A 267 22.72 -0.47 4.31
N SER A 268 23.76 -0.99 3.65
CA SER A 268 25.11 -0.73 4.10
C SER A 268 25.29 0.78 3.99
N ARG A 269 25.22 1.48 5.13
CA ARG A 269 25.63 2.88 5.18
C ARG A 269 27.06 2.90 4.67
N ALA A 270 27.31 3.53 3.52
CA ALA A 270 28.62 3.98 3.18
C ALA A 270 29.08 4.98 4.27
N PRO A 271 30.32 4.88 4.75
CA PRO A 271 30.87 5.75 5.76
C PRO A 271 30.87 7.22 5.34
#